data_17b048b2f56ee4ca6417e8b2fd364707
#
_entry.id   17b048b2f56ee4ca6417e8b2fd364707
#
_cell.length_a   1.000
_cell.length_b   1.000
_cell.length_c   1.000
_cell.angle_alpha   90.00
_cell.angle_beta   90.00
_cell.angle_gamma   90.00
#
_symmetry.space_group_name_H-M   'P 1'
#
loop_
_entity.id
_entity.type
_entity.pdbx_description
1 polymer ?
#
loop_
_entity_poly.entity_id
_entity_poly.type
_entity_poly.pdbx_seq_one_letter_code
_entity_poly.pdbx_strand_id
1 'polypeptide(L)'
;MPGVFSFGRVNVDIVFRIRESKVVRGARHVIEEVTARGGGSGANTAIATSRFLGGAEKVYLVGCVGDDQEGKSQIEELRKENIDLSFIKVAEDELTGRAYVVLDGENESTIFSFTGANEKLTKEDLLRSGLQDKLNYASAVVVTNVSRTLAFDLLTMIKSLKTKVFVDPGKSFLSFKEDIVKFFPLNSYYLPNLYEFLEVMNSNSRFLTKSIDELLNVRPDLKLVLKLGYKGAVYIEKESNELLYVNAVPLAKLGLKIVDLTGCGDTFTGVLTASLAEKSDVEQALVYSSVAAGLKATKYGARASPRREEIENFIKKYNDVIKVKRIDVKGLKRILRS
;
A
#
# COMPACT_ATOMS: atom_id res chain seq x y z
N MET A 1 -4.49 -3.48 24.47
CA MET A 1 -3.42 -2.57 24.06
C MET A 1 -3.80 -1.98 22.71
N PRO A 2 -3.52 -0.71 22.46
CA PRO A 2 -3.71 -0.12 21.15
C PRO A 2 -2.87 -0.88 20.10
N GLY A 3 -3.25 -0.81 18.84
CA GLY A 3 -2.53 -1.48 17.78
C GLY A 3 -2.94 -0.97 16.40
N VAL A 4 -2.16 -1.31 15.38
CA VAL A 4 -2.44 -0.94 13.99
C VAL A 4 -3.14 -2.10 13.29
N PHE A 5 -4.25 -1.82 12.62
CA PHE A 5 -5.03 -2.81 11.86
C PHE A 5 -4.83 -2.62 10.37
N SER A 6 -4.31 -3.64 9.70
CA SER A 6 -4.14 -3.67 8.24
C SER A 6 -5.21 -4.57 7.61
N PHE A 7 -6.12 -3.97 6.85
CA PHE A 7 -7.13 -4.67 6.06
C PHE A 7 -6.66 -4.79 4.61
N GLY A 8 -6.69 -5.99 4.06
CA GLY A 8 -6.34 -6.15 2.67
C GLY A 8 -6.04 -7.59 2.26
N ARG A 9 -5.59 -7.74 1.03
CA ARG A 9 -5.33 -9.04 0.42
C ARG A 9 -4.08 -9.71 0.98
N VAL A 10 -4.16 -11.04 1.02
CA VAL A 10 -3.03 -11.95 1.25
C VAL A 10 -2.90 -12.83 0.01
N ASN A 11 -1.76 -12.77 -0.66
CA ASN A 11 -1.52 -13.48 -1.91
C ASN A 11 -0.21 -14.26 -1.88
N VAL A 12 -0.08 -15.18 -2.83
CA VAL A 12 1.20 -15.68 -3.30
C VAL A 12 1.50 -15.05 -4.66
N ASP A 13 2.66 -14.40 -4.78
CA ASP A 13 3.14 -13.86 -6.04
C ASP A 13 4.04 -14.91 -6.72
N ILE A 14 3.57 -15.43 -7.86
CA ILE A 14 4.26 -16.43 -8.66
C ILE A 14 4.86 -15.70 -9.87
N VAL A 15 6.17 -15.58 -9.87
CA VAL A 15 6.90 -14.84 -10.91
C VAL A 15 7.49 -15.83 -11.89
N PHE A 16 7.13 -15.69 -13.16
CA PHE A 16 7.69 -16.43 -14.29
C PHE A 16 8.62 -15.51 -15.09
N ARG A 17 9.81 -15.96 -15.34
CA ARG A 17 10.67 -15.33 -16.36
C ARG A 17 10.58 -16.15 -17.65
N ILE A 18 10.16 -15.49 -18.73
CA ILE A 18 10.10 -16.11 -20.06
C ILE A 18 11.33 -15.72 -20.89
N ARG A 19 11.68 -16.58 -21.83
CA ARG A 19 12.84 -16.37 -22.75
C ARG A 19 12.57 -15.26 -23.76
N GLU A 20 11.36 -15.19 -24.26
CA GLU A 20 10.96 -14.29 -25.33
C GLU A 20 10.99 -12.83 -24.87
N SER A 21 11.33 -11.94 -25.81
CA SER A 21 11.41 -10.49 -25.53
C SER A 21 10.09 -9.88 -25.11
N LYS A 22 8.96 -10.46 -25.53
CA LYS A 22 7.60 -9.96 -25.22
C LYS A 22 6.60 -11.09 -25.09
N VAL A 23 5.57 -10.86 -24.29
CA VAL A 23 4.39 -11.73 -24.26
C VAL A 23 3.57 -11.51 -25.53
N VAL A 24 3.41 -12.55 -26.35
CA VAL A 24 2.71 -12.51 -27.64
C VAL A 24 1.42 -13.33 -27.56
N ARG A 25 0.29 -12.73 -27.93
CA ARG A 25 -1.01 -13.41 -27.97
C ARG A 25 -0.98 -14.58 -28.97
N GLY A 26 -1.40 -15.75 -28.50
CA GLY A 26 -1.47 -16.96 -29.30
C GLY A 26 -0.15 -17.73 -29.46
N ALA A 27 0.96 -17.21 -28.94
CA ALA A 27 2.24 -17.92 -28.92
C ALA A 27 2.37 -18.84 -27.69
N ARG A 28 3.28 -19.83 -27.81
CA ARG A 28 3.78 -20.62 -26.68
C ARG A 28 5.04 -19.95 -26.18
N HIS A 29 5.10 -19.65 -24.88
CA HIS A 29 6.28 -19.08 -24.23
C HIS A 29 7.02 -20.12 -23.38
N VAL A 30 8.34 -20.04 -23.37
CA VAL A 30 9.19 -20.92 -22.56
C VAL A 30 9.54 -20.22 -21.27
N ILE A 31 9.16 -20.82 -20.14
CA ILE A 31 9.50 -20.33 -18.81
C ILE A 31 10.90 -20.84 -18.46
N GLU A 32 11.81 -19.93 -18.15
CA GLU A 32 13.20 -20.24 -17.75
C GLU A 32 13.34 -20.28 -16.23
N GLU A 33 12.54 -19.50 -15.51
CA GLU A 33 12.63 -19.40 -14.05
C GLU A 33 11.23 -19.22 -13.47
N VAL A 34 10.97 -19.90 -12.35
CA VAL A 34 9.75 -19.73 -11.55
C VAL A 34 10.13 -19.48 -10.10
N THR A 35 9.58 -18.42 -9.52
CA THR A 35 9.71 -18.16 -8.09
C THR A 35 8.34 -17.90 -7.49
N ALA A 36 8.09 -18.38 -6.27
CA ALA A 36 6.89 -18.11 -5.51
C ALA A 36 7.25 -17.42 -4.19
N ARG A 37 6.56 -16.33 -3.87
CA ARG A 37 6.82 -15.54 -2.66
C ARG A 37 5.52 -15.00 -2.09
N GLY A 38 5.54 -14.66 -0.80
CA GLY A 38 4.43 -13.95 -0.19
C GLY A 38 4.21 -12.58 -0.79
N GLY A 39 2.93 -12.23 -1.01
CA GLY A 39 2.46 -10.98 -1.56
C GLY A 39 1.10 -10.58 -0.97
N GLY A 40 0.41 -9.70 -1.68
CA GLY A 40 -0.86 -9.11 -1.26
C GLY A 40 -0.68 -7.83 -0.45
N SER A 41 -1.35 -6.76 -0.90
CA SER A 41 -1.12 -5.40 -0.34
C SER A 41 -1.42 -5.30 1.15
N GLY A 42 -2.43 -6.02 1.67
CA GLY A 42 -2.71 -6.07 3.10
C GLY A 42 -1.55 -6.67 3.91
N ALA A 43 -1.03 -7.81 3.44
CA ALA A 43 0.09 -8.49 4.08
C ALA A 43 1.40 -7.69 3.96
N ASN A 44 1.69 -7.14 2.77
CA ASN A 44 2.87 -6.31 2.53
C ASN A 44 2.89 -5.07 3.44
N THR A 45 1.75 -4.37 3.53
CA THR A 45 1.57 -3.19 4.39
C THR A 45 1.71 -3.56 5.87
N ALA A 46 1.10 -4.67 6.32
CA ALA A 46 1.23 -5.15 7.70
C ALA A 46 2.68 -5.46 8.07
N ILE A 47 3.46 -6.12 7.18
CA ILE A 47 4.89 -6.40 7.39
C ILE A 47 5.68 -5.10 7.47
N ALA A 48 5.45 -4.15 6.55
CA ALA A 48 6.15 -2.86 6.58
C ALA A 48 5.88 -2.10 7.89
N THR A 49 4.61 -2.09 8.33
CA THR A 49 4.18 -1.50 9.59
C THR A 49 4.85 -2.18 10.79
N SER A 50 4.83 -3.52 10.85
CA SER A 50 5.41 -4.29 11.96
C SER A 50 6.93 -4.08 12.06
N ARG A 51 7.64 -4.11 10.94
CA ARG A 51 9.08 -3.90 10.89
C ARG A 51 9.49 -2.49 11.30
N PHE A 52 8.68 -1.48 10.97
CA PHE A 52 8.92 -0.11 11.39
C PHE A 52 8.64 0.08 12.88
N LEU A 53 7.54 -0.44 13.40
CA LEU A 53 7.19 -0.35 14.82
C LEU A 53 8.13 -1.14 15.75
N GLY A 54 8.81 -2.17 15.23
CA GLY A 54 9.79 -2.93 15.99
C GLY A 54 9.24 -3.61 17.25
N GLY A 55 7.92 -3.83 17.33
CA GLY A 55 7.23 -4.42 18.48
C GLY A 55 6.70 -3.40 19.50
N ALA A 56 6.86 -2.10 19.27
CA ALA A 56 6.30 -1.05 20.13
C ALA A 56 4.77 -1.11 20.22
N GLU A 57 4.12 -1.51 19.13
CA GLU A 57 2.68 -1.78 19.08
C GLU A 57 2.39 -3.08 18.33
N LYS A 58 1.25 -3.69 18.62
CA LYS A 58 0.76 -4.85 17.85
C LYS A 58 0.27 -4.42 16.47
N VAL A 59 0.56 -5.25 15.47
CA VAL A 59 -0.01 -5.13 14.13
C VAL A 59 -0.94 -6.31 13.88
N TYR A 60 -2.18 -6.01 13.58
CA TYR A 60 -3.21 -6.99 13.24
C TYR A 60 -3.42 -7.01 11.73
N LEU A 61 -3.39 -8.19 11.13
CA LEU A 61 -3.79 -8.37 9.74
C LEU A 61 -5.22 -8.91 9.67
N VAL A 62 -6.07 -8.21 8.94
CA VAL A 62 -7.46 -8.60 8.66
C VAL A 62 -7.57 -8.93 7.18
N GLY A 63 -7.82 -10.18 6.87
CA GLY A 63 -7.81 -10.67 5.49
C GLY A 63 -8.33 -12.11 5.40
N CYS A 64 -8.15 -12.73 4.24
CA CYS A 64 -8.58 -14.10 4.02
C CYS A 64 -7.55 -14.88 3.21
N VAL A 65 -7.32 -16.13 3.58
CA VAL A 65 -6.54 -17.12 2.84
C VAL A 65 -7.39 -18.37 2.60
N GLY A 66 -7.02 -19.20 1.66
CA GLY A 66 -7.59 -20.51 1.48
C GLY A 66 -7.08 -21.53 2.50
N ASP A 67 -7.71 -22.68 2.57
CA ASP A 67 -7.25 -23.84 3.36
C ASP A 67 -6.20 -24.68 2.63
N ASP A 68 -5.70 -24.16 1.51
CA ASP A 68 -4.65 -24.76 0.70
C ASP A 68 -3.24 -24.62 1.34
N GLN A 69 -2.23 -25.25 0.71
CA GLN A 69 -0.85 -25.23 1.20
C GLN A 69 -0.26 -23.83 1.18
N GLU A 70 -0.62 -23.01 0.19
CA GLU A 70 -0.19 -21.63 0.10
C GLU A 70 -0.74 -20.79 1.26
N GLY A 71 -2.02 -20.96 1.63
CA GLY A 71 -2.62 -20.27 2.79
C GLY A 71 -1.91 -20.61 4.08
N LYS A 72 -1.60 -21.89 4.31
CA LYS A 72 -0.83 -22.33 5.48
C LYS A 72 0.57 -21.70 5.51
N SER A 73 1.25 -21.71 4.37
CA SER A 73 2.58 -21.10 4.26
C SER A 73 2.54 -19.59 4.52
N GLN A 74 1.51 -18.88 4.02
CA GLN A 74 1.34 -17.45 4.27
C GLN A 74 1.14 -17.14 5.77
N ILE A 75 0.33 -17.93 6.46
CA ILE A 75 0.11 -17.80 7.91
C ILE A 75 1.42 -17.98 8.67
N GLU A 76 2.22 -18.99 8.33
CA GLU A 76 3.50 -19.24 8.99
C GLU A 76 4.52 -18.12 8.75
N GLU A 77 4.62 -17.62 7.53
CA GLU A 77 5.50 -16.50 7.18
C GLU A 77 5.13 -15.22 7.95
N LEU A 78 3.84 -14.88 7.99
CA LEU A 78 3.34 -13.68 8.65
C LEU A 78 3.50 -13.73 10.18
N ARG A 79 3.38 -14.90 10.80
CA ARG A 79 3.67 -15.07 12.23
C ARG A 79 5.11 -14.73 12.58
N LYS A 80 6.08 -15.06 11.70
CA LYS A 80 7.51 -14.74 11.91
C LYS A 80 7.78 -13.22 11.88
N GLU A 81 6.87 -12.45 11.29
CA GLU A 81 6.96 -10.98 11.22
C GLU A 81 6.25 -10.28 12.40
N ASN A 82 5.93 -11.01 13.47
CA ASN A 82 5.26 -10.50 14.67
C ASN A 82 3.89 -9.85 14.39
N ILE A 83 3.15 -10.41 13.42
CA ILE A 83 1.80 -9.96 13.06
C ILE A 83 0.77 -10.83 13.76
N ASP A 84 -0.21 -10.22 14.39
CA ASP A 84 -1.35 -10.90 15.00
C ASP A 84 -2.35 -11.27 13.88
N LEU A 85 -2.59 -12.58 13.73
CA LEU A 85 -3.42 -13.16 12.69
C LEU A 85 -4.80 -13.62 13.21
N SER A 86 -5.21 -13.17 14.40
CA SER A 86 -6.51 -13.56 14.99
C SER A 86 -7.72 -13.16 14.16
N PHE A 87 -7.54 -12.26 13.19
CA PHE A 87 -8.57 -11.79 12.26
C PHE A 87 -8.35 -12.25 10.81
N ILE A 88 -7.48 -13.23 10.60
CA ILE A 88 -7.39 -13.92 9.32
C ILE A 88 -8.45 -15.01 9.26
N LYS A 89 -9.32 -14.91 8.25
CA LYS A 89 -10.24 -15.99 7.88
C LYS A 89 -9.48 -17.03 7.04
N VAL A 90 -9.67 -18.31 7.36
CA VAL A 90 -9.33 -19.43 6.47
C VAL A 90 -10.63 -19.87 5.79
N ALA A 91 -10.71 -19.71 4.48
CA ALA A 91 -11.89 -20.09 3.72
C ALA A 91 -11.76 -21.55 3.26
N GLU A 92 -12.69 -22.39 3.72
CA GLU A 92 -12.77 -23.81 3.34
C GLU A 92 -13.05 -23.96 1.84
N ASP A 93 -12.45 -24.97 1.23
CA ASP A 93 -12.58 -25.31 -0.20
C ASP A 93 -12.20 -24.17 -1.18
N GLU A 94 -11.41 -23.19 -0.73
CA GLU A 94 -10.97 -22.07 -1.54
C GLU A 94 -9.44 -22.05 -1.69
N LEU A 95 -8.98 -21.59 -2.85
CA LEU A 95 -7.56 -21.37 -3.07
C LEU A 95 -7.18 -19.98 -2.58
N THR A 96 -5.98 -19.87 -1.99
CA THR A 96 -5.38 -18.58 -1.62
C THR A 96 -5.19 -17.69 -2.87
N GLY A 97 -5.38 -16.41 -2.72
CA GLY A 97 -5.18 -15.43 -3.80
C GLY A 97 -3.77 -15.50 -4.40
N ARG A 98 -3.65 -15.31 -5.71
CA ARG A 98 -2.38 -15.39 -6.44
C ARG A 98 -2.22 -14.23 -7.41
N ALA A 99 -0.99 -13.75 -7.54
CA ALA A 99 -0.59 -12.90 -8.64
C ALA A 99 0.42 -13.67 -9.50
N TYR A 100 0.07 -13.93 -10.75
CA TYR A 100 0.96 -14.52 -11.73
C TYR A 100 1.64 -13.38 -12.49
N VAL A 101 2.93 -13.19 -12.24
CA VAL A 101 3.72 -12.11 -12.83
C VAL A 101 4.63 -12.72 -13.89
N VAL A 102 4.38 -12.38 -15.15
CA VAL A 102 5.23 -12.78 -16.27
C VAL A 102 6.21 -11.65 -16.52
N LEU A 103 7.51 -11.92 -16.36
CA LEU A 103 8.61 -11.03 -16.76
C LEU A 103 9.13 -11.52 -18.10
N ASP A 104 9.10 -10.66 -19.10
CA ASP A 104 9.65 -10.95 -20.41
C ASP A 104 11.15 -10.62 -20.53
N GLY A 105 11.75 -10.88 -21.67
CA GLY A 105 13.19 -10.65 -21.91
C GLY A 105 13.59 -9.17 -21.87
N GLU A 106 12.63 -8.23 -21.97
CA GLU A 106 12.85 -6.79 -21.78
C GLU A 106 12.64 -6.35 -20.32
N ASN A 107 12.35 -7.30 -19.39
CA ASN A 107 11.99 -7.08 -18.01
C ASN A 107 10.67 -6.28 -17.81
N GLU A 108 9.81 -6.26 -18.83
CA GLU A 108 8.46 -5.74 -18.69
C GLU A 108 7.57 -6.79 -18.04
N SER A 109 6.62 -6.33 -17.22
CA SER A 109 5.74 -7.24 -16.47
C SER A 109 4.33 -7.25 -17.01
N THR A 110 3.78 -8.47 -17.16
CA THR A 110 2.34 -8.70 -17.35
C THR A 110 1.80 -9.46 -16.15
N ILE A 111 0.75 -8.94 -15.50
CA ILE A 111 0.23 -9.49 -14.25
C ILE A 111 -1.18 -10.03 -14.46
N PHE A 112 -1.38 -11.30 -14.09
CA PHE A 112 -2.68 -11.93 -14.00
C PHE A 112 -3.02 -12.17 -12.53
N SER A 113 -4.16 -11.65 -12.07
CA SER A 113 -4.57 -11.76 -10.68
C SER A 113 -5.71 -12.76 -10.52
N PHE A 114 -5.51 -13.73 -9.63
CA PHE A 114 -6.54 -14.60 -9.13
C PHE A 114 -6.87 -14.22 -7.70
N THR A 115 -8.08 -13.74 -7.46
CA THR A 115 -8.47 -13.19 -6.16
C THR A 115 -8.69 -14.25 -5.09
N GLY A 116 -9.21 -15.42 -5.48
CA GLY A 116 -9.40 -16.57 -4.60
C GLY A 116 -10.10 -16.21 -3.29
N ALA A 117 -9.61 -16.76 -2.19
CA ALA A 117 -10.13 -16.58 -0.86
C ALA A 117 -10.25 -15.10 -0.40
N ASN A 118 -9.52 -14.16 -1.02
CA ASN A 118 -9.66 -12.74 -0.69
C ASN A 118 -11.08 -12.19 -0.92
N GLU A 119 -11.89 -12.82 -1.77
CA GLU A 119 -13.28 -12.42 -2.01
C GLU A 119 -14.27 -13.05 -1.00
N LYS A 120 -13.79 -13.91 -0.10
CA LYS A 120 -14.62 -14.66 0.85
C LYS A 120 -14.71 -14.03 2.23
N LEU A 121 -13.96 -12.96 2.48
CA LEU A 121 -14.11 -12.20 3.73
C LEU A 121 -15.35 -11.31 3.64
N THR A 122 -16.28 -11.49 4.58
CA THR A 122 -17.56 -10.78 4.61
C THR A 122 -17.66 -9.86 5.84
N LYS A 123 -18.63 -8.98 5.81
CA LYS A 123 -18.96 -8.12 6.96
C LYS A 123 -19.36 -8.96 8.18
N GLU A 124 -20.11 -10.04 7.98
CA GLU A 124 -20.55 -10.93 9.02
C GLU A 124 -19.37 -11.61 9.73
N ASP A 125 -18.33 -11.99 8.99
CA ASP A 125 -17.09 -12.53 9.57
C ASP A 125 -16.44 -11.50 10.48
N LEU A 126 -16.34 -10.24 10.05
CA LEU A 126 -15.75 -9.15 10.82
C LEU A 126 -16.55 -8.88 12.11
N LEU A 127 -17.88 -8.87 12.03
CA LEU A 127 -18.74 -8.64 13.19
C LEU A 127 -18.65 -9.78 14.22
N ARG A 128 -18.60 -11.02 13.74
CA ARG A 128 -18.51 -12.21 14.64
C ARG A 128 -17.16 -12.35 15.31
N SER A 129 -16.11 -11.80 14.76
CA SER A 129 -14.74 -11.92 15.27
C SER A 129 -14.45 -11.06 16.52
N GLY A 130 -15.35 -10.18 16.92
CA GLY A 130 -15.10 -9.20 17.98
C GLY A 130 -14.14 -8.08 17.57
N LEU A 131 -13.88 -7.94 16.27
CA LEU A 131 -12.98 -6.94 15.72
C LEU A 131 -13.41 -5.50 16.05
N GLN A 132 -14.74 -5.22 16.03
CA GLN A 132 -15.27 -3.87 16.28
C GLN A 132 -14.83 -3.32 17.65
N ASP A 133 -14.81 -4.14 18.67
CA ASP A 133 -14.40 -3.71 20.01
C ASP A 133 -12.92 -3.33 20.04
N LYS A 134 -12.09 -4.07 19.32
CA LYS A 134 -10.66 -3.76 19.23
C LYS A 134 -10.38 -2.52 18.38
N LEU A 135 -11.14 -2.30 17.32
CA LEU A 135 -11.00 -1.11 16.45
C LEU A 135 -11.25 0.21 17.20
N ASN A 136 -12.11 0.20 18.23
CA ASN A 136 -12.36 1.39 19.06
C ASN A 136 -11.10 1.86 19.81
N TYR A 137 -10.14 0.99 20.01
CA TYR A 137 -8.85 1.28 20.67
C TYR A 137 -7.66 1.24 19.72
N ALA A 138 -7.91 1.18 18.41
CA ALA A 138 -6.84 1.18 17.41
C ALA A 138 -6.04 2.48 17.45
N SER A 139 -4.72 2.42 17.30
CA SER A 139 -3.87 3.59 17.08
C SER A 139 -3.94 4.06 15.63
N ALA A 140 -4.12 3.13 14.69
CA ALA A 140 -4.39 3.42 13.29
C ALA A 140 -5.10 2.24 12.61
N VAL A 141 -5.81 2.55 11.53
CA VAL A 141 -6.42 1.56 10.63
C VAL A 141 -5.94 1.86 9.22
N VAL A 142 -5.43 0.86 8.50
CA VAL A 142 -5.10 0.98 7.09
C VAL A 142 -5.91 -0.01 6.25
N VAL A 143 -6.53 0.47 5.19
CA VAL A 143 -7.34 -0.30 4.25
C VAL A 143 -6.64 -0.30 2.90
N THR A 144 -6.22 -1.48 2.44
CA THR A 144 -5.47 -1.62 1.19
C THR A 144 -6.12 -2.67 0.29
N ASN A 145 -6.58 -2.26 -0.88
CA ASN A 145 -7.04 -3.17 -1.95
C ASN A 145 -7.89 -4.38 -1.46
N VAL A 146 -8.83 -4.14 -0.55
CA VAL A 146 -9.81 -5.14 -0.10
C VAL A 146 -10.73 -5.55 -1.25
N SER A 147 -11.49 -6.64 -1.10
CA SER A 147 -12.48 -7.02 -2.12
C SER A 147 -13.49 -5.90 -2.34
N ARG A 148 -14.02 -5.83 -3.58
CA ARG A 148 -15.00 -4.81 -3.93
C ARG A 148 -16.26 -4.91 -3.07
N THR A 149 -16.71 -6.13 -2.80
CA THR A 149 -17.90 -6.40 -1.98
C THR A 149 -17.73 -5.94 -0.55
N LEU A 150 -16.53 -6.16 0.03
CA LEU A 150 -16.23 -5.78 1.39
C LEU A 150 -15.98 -4.27 1.56
N ALA A 151 -15.51 -3.57 0.51
CA ALA A 151 -15.04 -2.18 0.62
C ALA A 151 -16.08 -1.23 1.23
N PHE A 152 -17.31 -1.27 0.75
CA PHE A 152 -18.39 -0.42 1.27
C PHE A 152 -18.77 -0.76 2.71
N ASP A 153 -18.92 -2.05 3.00
CA ASP A 153 -19.29 -2.52 4.32
C ASP A 153 -18.22 -2.16 5.35
N LEU A 154 -16.94 -2.37 4.99
CA LEU A 154 -15.81 -2.03 5.83
C LEU A 154 -15.74 -0.52 6.09
N LEU A 155 -15.81 0.32 5.04
CA LEU A 155 -15.77 1.78 5.20
C LEU A 155 -16.94 2.29 6.04
N THR A 156 -18.12 1.69 5.90
CA THR A 156 -19.28 2.02 6.72
C THR A 156 -19.06 1.62 8.18
N MET A 157 -18.48 0.44 8.42
CA MET A 157 -18.18 -0.08 9.77
C MET A 157 -17.16 0.79 10.51
N ILE A 158 -16.12 1.28 9.79
CA ILE A 158 -15.06 2.09 10.40
C ILE A 158 -15.35 3.60 10.36
N LYS A 159 -16.48 4.04 9.78
CA LYS A 159 -16.80 5.46 9.56
C LYS A 159 -16.82 6.30 10.84
N SER A 160 -17.24 5.70 11.95
CA SER A 160 -17.35 6.37 13.25
C SER A 160 -16.08 6.32 14.10
N LEU A 161 -15.03 5.66 13.63
CA LEU A 161 -13.77 5.57 14.37
C LEU A 161 -13.14 6.96 14.53
N LYS A 162 -12.63 7.23 15.72
CA LYS A 162 -11.88 8.47 16.03
C LYS A 162 -10.38 8.35 15.74
N THR A 163 -9.93 7.16 15.39
CA THR A 163 -8.54 6.90 15.06
C THR A 163 -8.17 7.37 13.66
N LYS A 164 -6.89 7.45 13.36
CA LYS A 164 -6.41 7.74 12.00
C LYS A 164 -6.71 6.58 11.07
N VAL A 165 -7.39 6.87 9.96
CA VAL A 165 -7.69 5.88 8.93
C VAL A 165 -6.93 6.23 7.66
N PHE A 166 -6.23 5.24 7.12
CA PHE A 166 -5.44 5.33 5.89
C PHE A 166 -6.11 4.45 4.83
N VAL A 167 -6.41 5.02 3.66
CA VAL A 167 -7.03 4.30 2.55
C VAL A 167 -6.11 4.32 1.35
N ASP A 168 -5.52 3.17 1.05
CA ASP A 168 -4.76 2.92 -0.18
C ASP A 168 -5.66 2.12 -1.13
N PRO A 169 -6.21 2.74 -2.18
CA PRO A 169 -7.40 2.20 -2.84
C PRO A 169 -7.13 0.89 -3.58
N GLY A 170 -5.96 0.77 -4.20
CA GLY A 170 -5.70 -0.33 -5.12
C GLY A 170 -6.77 -0.42 -6.22
N LYS A 171 -6.74 -1.48 -7.01
CA LYS A 171 -7.67 -1.66 -8.14
C LYS A 171 -9.14 -1.83 -7.73
N SER A 172 -9.42 -2.34 -6.55
CA SER A 172 -10.79 -2.63 -6.09
C SER A 172 -11.63 -1.37 -5.96
N PHE A 173 -11.03 -0.25 -5.62
CA PHE A 173 -11.71 1.03 -5.42
C PHE A 173 -11.95 1.82 -6.72
N LEU A 174 -11.19 1.53 -7.78
CA LEU A 174 -11.30 2.26 -9.05
C LEU A 174 -12.70 2.20 -9.66
N SER A 175 -13.41 1.10 -9.45
CA SER A 175 -14.75 0.90 -9.98
C SER A 175 -15.85 1.74 -9.31
N PHE A 176 -15.56 2.35 -8.16
CA PHE A 176 -16.50 3.19 -7.43
C PHE A 176 -16.39 4.68 -7.79
N LYS A 177 -15.37 5.06 -8.54
CA LYS A 177 -15.06 6.44 -8.94
C LYS A 177 -15.01 7.38 -7.73
N GLU A 178 -15.29 8.65 -7.94
CA GLU A 178 -15.24 9.69 -6.91
C GLU A 178 -16.21 9.48 -5.75
N ASP A 179 -17.28 8.70 -5.95
CA ASP A 179 -18.26 8.48 -4.89
C ASP A 179 -17.69 7.74 -3.67
N ILE A 180 -16.67 6.90 -3.86
CA ILE A 180 -16.08 6.12 -2.77
C ILE A 180 -15.51 6.99 -1.66
N VAL A 181 -14.98 8.17 -1.98
CA VAL A 181 -14.36 9.07 -0.98
C VAL A 181 -15.37 9.63 0.02
N LYS A 182 -16.66 9.65 -0.33
CA LYS A 182 -17.76 10.07 0.56
C LYS A 182 -17.96 9.09 1.75
N PHE A 183 -17.49 7.86 1.60
CA PHE A 183 -17.60 6.82 2.62
C PHE A 183 -16.37 6.72 3.52
N PHE A 184 -15.29 7.44 3.22
CA PHE A 184 -14.12 7.45 4.09
C PHE A 184 -14.47 8.11 5.44
N PRO A 185 -13.93 7.60 6.56
CA PRO A 185 -14.02 8.26 7.85
C PRO A 185 -13.54 9.72 7.79
N LEU A 186 -13.98 10.55 8.71
CA LEU A 186 -13.49 11.93 8.81
C LEU A 186 -11.99 11.95 9.10
N ASN A 187 -11.31 12.96 8.57
CA ASN A 187 -9.85 13.13 8.72
C ASN A 187 -8.99 11.95 8.22
N SER A 188 -9.51 11.17 7.26
CA SER A 188 -8.76 10.07 6.65
C SER A 188 -7.59 10.55 5.81
N TYR A 189 -6.57 9.69 5.73
CA TYR A 189 -5.49 9.81 4.77
C TYR A 189 -5.84 8.97 3.54
N TYR A 190 -5.86 9.57 2.36
CA TYR A 190 -6.08 8.91 1.08
C TYR A 190 -4.76 8.80 0.31
N LEU A 191 -4.31 7.57 0.01
CA LEU A 191 -2.97 7.26 -0.47
C LEU A 191 -2.93 6.63 -1.88
N PRO A 192 -3.58 7.19 -2.90
CA PRO A 192 -3.52 6.62 -4.24
C PRO A 192 -2.14 6.84 -4.86
N ASN A 193 -1.77 6.00 -5.83
CA ASN A 193 -0.79 6.42 -6.82
C ASN A 193 -1.44 7.35 -7.87
N LEU A 194 -0.61 7.97 -8.71
CA LEU A 194 -1.10 8.93 -9.71
C LEU A 194 -2.15 8.31 -10.66
N TYR A 195 -1.92 7.06 -11.10
CA TYR A 195 -2.85 6.35 -11.97
C TYR A 195 -4.18 6.09 -11.27
N GLU A 196 -4.15 5.52 -10.07
CA GLU A 196 -5.35 5.27 -9.26
C GLU A 196 -6.14 6.55 -8.98
N PHE A 197 -5.46 7.63 -8.65
CA PHE A 197 -6.10 8.92 -8.42
C PHE A 197 -6.85 9.41 -9.65
N LEU A 198 -6.19 9.39 -10.81
CA LEU A 198 -6.79 9.85 -12.06
C LEU A 198 -7.97 8.97 -12.50
N GLU A 199 -7.87 7.65 -12.32
CA GLU A 199 -8.97 6.73 -12.61
C GLU A 199 -10.17 6.99 -11.70
N VAL A 200 -9.97 7.12 -10.37
CA VAL A 200 -11.03 7.41 -9.42
C VAL A 200 -11.71 8.75 -9.75
N MET A 201 -10.93 9.78 -10.08
CA MET A 201 -11.45 11.10 -10.44
C MET A 201 -11.95 11.19 -11.88
N ASN A 202 -11.95 10.10 -12.64
CA ASN A 202 -12.30 10.07 -14.07
C ASN A 202 -11.61 11.21 -14.86
N SER A 203 -10.31 11.37 -14.68
CA SER A 203 -9.51 12.51 -15.12
C SER A 203 -8.21 12.06 -15.80
N ASN A 204 -7.40 13.02 -16.20
CA ASN A 204 -6.07 12.78 -16.75
C ASN A 204 -5.05 13.76 -16.16
N SER A 205 -3.76 13.51 -16.42
CA SER A 205 -2.66 14.30 -15.83
C SER A 205 -2.69 15.80 -16.16
N ARG A 206 -3.33 16.21 -17.26
CA ARG A 206 -3.50 17.62 -17.64
C ARG A 206 -4.39 18.36 -16.65
N PHE A 207 -5.41 17.68 -16.09
CA PHE A 207 -6.38 18.25 -15.16
C PHE A 207 -6.14 17.86 -13.71
N LEU A 208 -4.98 17.25 -13.39
CA LEU A 208 -4.68 16.75 -12.04
C LEU A 208 -4.97 17.75 -10.93
N THR A 209 -4.52 18.99 -11.07
CA THR A 209 -4.71 20.03 -10.04
C THR A 209 -6.19 20.38 -9.86
N LYS A 210 -6.96 20.45 -10.95
CA LYS A 210 -8.41 20.64 -10.90
C LYS A 210 -9.08 19.48 -10.17
N SER A 211 -8.70 18.25 -10.46
CA SER A 211 -9.23 17.07 -9.79
C SER A 211 -8.90 17.01 -8.30
N ILE A 212 -7.70 17.48 -7.90
CA ILE A 212 -7.34 17.64 -6.49
C ILE A 212 -8.26 18.67 -5.82
N ASP A 213 -8.45 19.84 -6.44
CA ASP A 213 -9.32 20.89 -5.91
C ASP A 213 -10.79 20.40 -5.79
N GLU A 214 -11.29 19.67 -6.80
CA GLU A 214 -12.62 19.07 -6.77
C GLU A 214 -12.76 18.08 -5.61
N LEU A 215 -11.79 17.16 -5.43
CA LEU A 215 -11.78 16.22 -4.32
C LEU A 215 -11.83 16.94 -2.96
N LEU A 216 -10.95 17.90 -2.75
CA LEU A 216 -10.82 18.61 -1.48
C LEU A 216 -11.98 19.61 -1.25
N ASN A 217 -12.71 20.00 -2.28
CA ASN A 217 -13.96 20.77 -2.12
C ASN A 217 -15.09 19.88 -1.61
N VAL A 218 -15.16 18.63 -2.05
CA VAL A 218 -16.15 17.65 -1.57
C VAL A 218 -15.77 17.12 -0.18
N ARG A 219 -14.48 16.92 0.09
CA ARG A 219 -13.94 16.36 1.34
C ARG A 219 -12.81 17.25 1.87
N PRO A 220 -13.13 18.40 2.46
CA PRO A 220 -12.13 19.36 2.97
C PRO A 220 -11.29 18.81 4.14
N ASP A 221 -11.81 17.82 4.84
CA ASP A 221 -11.16 17.13 5.96
C ASP A 221 -10.14 16.06 5.51
N LEU A 222 -10.17 15.68 4.22
CA LEU A 222 -9.33 14.61 3.69
C LEU A 222 -7.88 15.06 3.53
N LYS A 223 -6.95 14.16 3.89
CA LYS A 223 -5.52 14.35 3.70
C LYS A 223 -5.05 13.48 2.54
N LEU A 224 -4.77 14.10 1.40
CA LEU A 224 -4.32 13.37 0.21
C LEU A 224 -2.80 13.18 0.25
N VAL A 225 -2.35 11.93 0.11
CA VAL A 225 -0.94 11.57 -0.10
C VAL A 225 -0.79 10.94 -1.48
N LEU A 226 -0.50 11.75 -2.47
CA LEU A 226 -0.38 11.29 -3.85
C LEU A 226 1.00 10.69 -4.11
N LYS A 227 1.05 9.38 -4.36
CA LYS A 227 2.29 8.65 -4.67
C LYS A 227 2.64 8.83 -6.16
N LEU A 228 3.83 9.37 -6.45
CA LEU A 228 4.30 9.70 -7.80
C LEU A 228 5.39 8.75 -8.33
N GLY A 229 5.54 7.57 -7.72
CA GLY A 229 6.54 6.58 -8.11
C GLY A 229 7.97 7.11 -7.93
N TYR A 230 8.80 7.02 -8.97
CA TYR A 230 10.19 7.48 -8.93
C TYR A 230 10.36 8.98 -8.70
N LYS A 231 9.28 9.76 -8.77
CA LYS A 231 9.27 11.20 -8.46
C LYS A 231 9.00 11.47 -6.98
N GLY A 232 8.63 10.49 -6.16
CA GLY A 232 8.34 10.65 -4.73
C GLY A 232 6.87 10.72 -4.40
N ALA A 233 6.48 11.61 -3.48
CA ALA A 233 5.08 11.78 -3.07
C ALA A 233 4.77 13.23 -2.67
N VAL A 234 3.48 13.58 -2.72
CA VAL A 234 3.00 14.90 -2.30
C VAL A 234 1.88 14.71 -1.28
N TYR A 235 2.01 15.37 -0.13
CA TYR A 235 0.95 15.51 0.87
C TYR A 235 0.19 16.82 0.65
N ILE A 236 -1.12 16.75 0.68
CA ILE A 236 -2.03 17.86 0.38
C ILE A 236 -3.19 17.85 1.37
N GLU A 237 -3.46 18.97 2.00
CA GLU A 237 -4.66 19.24 2.78
C GLU A 237 -5.26 20.60 2.41
N LYS A 238 -6.58 20.74 2.53
CA LYS A 238 -7.28 21.93 2.04
C LYS A 238 -6.91 23.20 2.78
N GLU A 239 -6.66 23.10 4.08
CA GLU A 239 -6.38 24.25 4.93
C GLU A 239 -4.97 24.83 4.71
N SER A 240 -4.08 24.08 4.07
CA SER A 240 -2.72 24.51 3.75
C SER A 240 -2.64 25.12 2.36
N ASN A 241 -2.09 26.33 2.26
CA ASN A 241 -1.75 26.92 0.98
C ASN A 241 -0.50 26.31 0.33
N GLU A 242 0.19 25.43 1.04
CA GLU A 242 1.43 24.78 0.62
C GLU A 242 1.26 23.27 0.60
N LEU A 243 1.87 22.62 -0.39
CA LEU A 243 1.95 21.18 -0.53
C LEU A 243 3.29 20.72 0.01
N LEU A 244 3.31 19.59 0.75
CA LEU A 244 4.57 18.99 1.18
C LEU A 244 5.01 17.94 0.15
N TYR A 245 6.08 18.21 -0.54
CA TYR A 245 6.67 17.27 -1.49
C TYR A 245 7.89 16.57 -0.92
N VAL A 246 7.92 15.26 -0.92
CA VAL A 246 9.09 14.44 -0.62
C VAL A 246 9.59 13.78 -1.92
N ASN A 247 10.88 13.94 -2.23
CA ASN A 247 11.47 13.24 -3.38
C ASN A 247 11.66 11.74 -3.10
N ALA A 248 11.65 10.93 -4.15
CA ALA A 248 12.08 9.53 -4.04
C ALA A 248 13.60 9.44 -3.80
N VAL A 249 14.06 8.34 -3.21
CA VAL A 249 15.50 8.05 -3.09
C VAL A 249 16.12 7.97 -4.48
N PRO A 250 17.12 8.79 -4.81
CA PRO A 250 17.79 8.75 -6.12
C PRO A 250 18.80 7.59 -6.19
N LEU A 251 18.31 6.34 -6.17
CA LEU A 251 19.10 5.12 -6.05
C LEU A 251 20.30 5.08 -6.99
N ALA A 252 20.10 5.42 -8.26
CA ALA A 252 21.18 5.41 -9.25
C ALA A 252 22.32 6.39 -8.90
N LYS A 253 22.00 7.58 -8.34
CA LYS A 253 23.01 8.55 -7.90
C LYS A 253 23.80 8.07 -6.70
N LEU A 254 23.25 7.14 -5.93
CA LEU A 254 23.89 6.53 -4.76
C LEU A 254 24.62 5.21 -5.09
N GLY A 255 24.66 4.82 -6.37
CA GLY A 255 25.23 3.55 -6.80
C GLY A 255 24.40 2.32 -6.41
N LEU A 256 23.13 2.52 -6.02
CA LEU A 256 22.23 1.45 -5.64
C LEU A 256 21.38 1.01 -6.86
N LYS A 257 21.27 -0.31 -7.04
CA LYS A 257 20.51 -0.88 -8.14
C LYS A 257 19.05 -1.10 -7.75
N ILE A 258 18.13 -0.80 -8.65
CA ILE A 258 16.74 -1.24 -8.55
C ILE A 258 16.71 -2.73 -8.88
N VAL A 259 16.12 -3.51 -7.97
CA VAL A 259 16.01 -4.96 -8.07
C VAL A 259 14.56 -5.38 -8.31
N ASP A 260 13.61 -4.81 -7.54
CA ASP A 260 12.20 -5.16 -7.64
C ASP A 260 11.34 -4.02 -7.07
N LEU A 261 10.42 -3.48 -7.87
CA LEU A 261 9.53 -2.39 -7.48
C LEU A 261 8.22 -2.87 -6.82
N THR A 262 7.95 -4.18 -6.85
CA THR A 262 6.73 -4.76 -6.26
C THR A 262 6.68 -4.49 -4.76
N GLY A 263 5.57 -3.98 -4.25
CA GLY A 263 5.40 -3.67 -2.81
C GLY A 263 6.06 -2.39 -2.31
N CYS A 264 6.70 -1.57 -3.18
CA CYS A 264 7.21 -0.25 -2.76
C CYS A 264 6.10 0.67 -2.29
N GLY A 265 4.93 0.66 -2.96
CA GLY A 265 3.74 1.40 -2.54
C GLY A 265 3.21 0.94 -1.19
N ASP A 266 3.11 -0.38 -1.00
CA ASP A 266 2.68 -0.99 0.27
C ASP A 266 3.65 -0.65 1.41
N THR A 267 4.95 -0.67 1.12
CA THR A 267 6.00 -0.28 2.07
C THR A 267 5.87 1.19 2.47
N PHE A 268 5.67 2.08 1.49
CA PHE A 268 5.42 3.51 1.75
C PHE A 268 4.20 3.69 2.66
N THR A 269 3.07 3.06 2.31
CA THR A 269 1.80 3.13 3.05
C THR A 269 1.96 2.58 4.47
N GLY A 270 2.61 1.44 4.64
CA GLY A 270 2.80 0.81 5.96
C GLY A 270 3.68 1.65 6.89
N VAL A 271 4.79 2.20 6.37
CA VAL A 271 5.69 3.04 7.18
C VAL A 271 5.04 4.39 7.50
N LEU A 272 4.29 5.00 6.57
CA LEU A 272 3.53 6.23 6.83
C LEU A 272 2.50 6.00 7.93
N THR A 273 1.74 4.92 7.84
CA THR A 273 0.74 4.54 8.84
C THR A 273 1.39 4.36 10.22
N ALA A 274 2.47 3.60 10.29
CA ALA A 274 3.20 3.33 11.54
C ALA A 274 3.76 4.62 12.16
N SER A 275 4.44 5.44 11.37
CA SER A 275 5.06 6.68 11.83
C SER A 275 4.01 7.66 12.37
N LEU A 276 2.89 7.83 11.67
CA LEU A 276 1.80 8.70 12.12
C LEU A 276 1.01 8.11 13.29
N ALA A 277 0.95 6.78 13.44
CA ALA A 277 0.37 6.13 14.63
C ALA A 277 1.20 6.47 15.89
N GLU A 278 2.53 6.44 15.80
CA GLU A 278 3.46 6.87 16.86
C GLU A 278 3.52 8.39 17.07
N LYS A 279 2.65 9.16 16.40
CA LYS A 279 2.54 10.64 16.52
C LYS A 279 3.75 11.41 15.98
N SER A 280 4.53 10.84 15.05
CA SER A 280 5.49 11.62 14.26
C SER A 280 4.77 12.77 13.52
N ASP A 281 5.48 13.86 13.24
CA ASP A 281 4.95 14.86 12.33
C ASP A 281 4.91 14.33 10.88
N VAL A 282 4.12 14.99 10.02
CA VAL A 282 3.89 14.56 8.65
C VAL A 282 5.16 14.61 7.80
N GLU A 283 6.02 15.60 8.00
CA GLU A 283 7.26 15.77 7.23
C GLU A 283 8.20 14.60 7.51
N GLN A 284 8.38 14.23 8.78
CA GLN A 284 9.19 13.10 9.20
C GLN A 284 8.61 11.76 8.69
N ALA A 285 7.28 11.59 8.77
CA ALA A 285 6.61 10.39 8.28
C ALA A 285 6.78 10.23 6.76
N LEU A 286 6.73 11.30 5.98
CA LEU A 286 6.99 11.30 4.54
C LEU A 286 8.44 10.90 4.22
N VAL A 287 9.42 11.41 4.99
CA VAL A 287 10.83 11.05 4.84
C VAL A 287 11.03 9.55 5.08
N TYR A 288 10.55 9.04 6.22
CA TYR A 288 10.65 7.61 6.55
C TYR A 288 10.03 6.74 5.45
N SER A 289 8.84 7.09 4.98
CA SER A 289 8.10 6.35 3.95
C SER A 289 8.82 6.33 2.60
N SER A 290 9.37 7.49 2.18
CA SER A 290 10.12 7.59 0.93
C SER A 290 11.41 6.78 0.98
N VAL A 291 12.16 6.84 2.09
CA VAL A 291 13.37 6.05 2.30
C VAL A 291 13.05 4.56 2.33
N ALA A 292 12.02 4.17 3.06
CA ALA A 292 11.60 2.77 3.15
C ALA A 292 11.24 2.19 1.78
N ALA A 293 10.45 2.91 0.98
CA ALA A 293 10.09 2.50 -0.38
C ALA A 293 11.32 2.40 -1.30
N GLY A 294 12.28 3.34 -1.17
CA GLY A 294 13.54 3.29 -1.91
C GLY A 294 14.41 2.09 -1.52
N LEU A 295 14.58 1.82 -0.23
CA LEU A 295 15.33 0.66 0.26
C LEU A 295 14.66 -0.66 -0.13
N LYS A 296 13.33 -0.72 -0.12
CA LYS A 296 12.58 -1.88 -0.62
C LYS A 296 12.89 -2.14 -2.10
N ALA A 297 12.95 -1.13 -2.93
CA ALA A 297 13.24 -1.26 -4.36
C ALA A 297 14.59 -1.94 -4.65
N THR A 298 15.52 -1.95 -3.70
CA THR A 298 16.83 -2.63 -3.81
C THR A 298 16.80 -4.10 -3.41
N LYS A 299 15.66 -4.65 -3.03
CA LYS A 299 15.51 -6.03 -2.52
C LYS A 299 14.44 -6.78 -3.30
N TYR A 300 14.62 -8.08 -3.51
CA TYR A 300 13.61 -8.94 -4.14
C TYR A 300 12.42 -9.24 -3.23
N GLY A 301 11.21 -9.29 -3.82
CA GLY A 301 9.97 -9.70 -3.18
C GLY A 301 9.21 -8.54 -2.56
N ALA A 302 7.87 -8.57 -2.69
CA ALA A 302 6.97 -7.50 -2.25
C ALA A 302 7.05 -7.23 -0.73
N ARG A 303 7.43 -8.22 0.06
CA ARG A 303 7.56 -8.16 1.53
C ARG A 303 8.95 -7.80 2.03
N ALA A 304 9.86 -7.37 1.16
CA ALA A 304 11.24 -7.03 1.54
C ALA A 304 11.40 -5.61 2.11
N SER A 305 10.36 -5.07 2.77
CA SER A 305 10.42 -3.76 3.43
C SER A 305 11.55 -3.71 4.47
N PRO A 306 12.25 -2.58 4.62
CA PRO A 306 13.31 -2.43 5.61
C PRO A 306 12.74 -2.36 7.03
N ARG A 307 13.57 -2.63 8.03
CA ARG A 307 13.32 -2.33 9.43
C ARG A 307 13.61 -0.86 9.73
N ARG A 308 13.05 -0.34 10.82
CA ARG A 308 13.24 1.07 11.25
C ARG A 308 14.71 1.45 11.32
N GLU A 309 15.54 0.61 11.91
CA GLU A 309 16.97 0.85 12.03
C GLU A 309 17.67 1.04 10.67
N GLU A 310 17.30 0.23 9.66
CA GLU A 310 17.84 0.38 8.30
C GLU A 310 17.45 1.73 7.68
N ILE A 311 16.22 2.20 7.93
CA ILE A 311 15.71 3.50 7.45
C ILE A 311 16.47 4.64 8.13
N GLU A 312 16.59 4.62 9.45
CA GLU A 312 17.27 5.66 10.24
C GLU A 312 18.76 5.73 9.92
N ASN A 313 19.43 4.58 9.78
CA ASN A 313 20.82 4.51 9.35
C ASN A 313 21.03 5.07 7.95
N PHE A 314 20.08 4.80 7.02
CA PHE A 314 20.13 5.38 5.69
C PHE A 314 19.99 6.90 5.72
N ILE A 315 19.01 7.43 6.46
CA ILE A 315 18.79 8.87 6.63
C ILE A 315 20.03 9.54 7.24
N LYS A 316 20.60 8.95 8.28
CA LYS A 316 21.81 9.46 8.92
C LYS A 316 23.01 9.49 7.97
N LYS A 317 23.16 8.46 7.13
CA LYS A 317 24.25 8.37 6.14
C LYS A 317 24.08 9.36 4.98
N TYR A 318 22.83 9.62 4.57
CA TYR A 318 22.50 10.40 3.39
C TYR A 318 21.52 11.54 3.72
N ASN A 319 21.83 12.32 4.75
CA ASN A 319 20.96 13.36 5.32
C ASN A 319 20.48 14.43 4.34
N ASP A 320 21.24 14.69 3.27
CA ASP A 320 20.92 15.69 2.26
C ASP A 320 20.17 15.15 1.02
N VAL A 321 19.96 13.83 0.96
CA VAL A 321 19.44 13.17 -0.25
C VAL A 321 17.91 13.20 -0.31
N ILE A 322 17.25 13.05 0.84
CA ILE A 322 15.79 13.08 0.95
C ILE A 322 15.36 14.33 1.70
N LYS A 323 14.56 15.15 1.03
CA LYS A 323 14.09 16.43 1.58
C LYS A 323 12.59 16.57 1.37
N VAL A 324 11.93 17.05 2.41
CA VAL A 324 10.58 17.60 2.28
C VAL A 324 10.70 19.06 1.85
N LYS A 325 9.95 19.45 0.84
CA LYS A 325 9.88 20.81 0.32
C LYS A 325 8.45 21.28 0.33
N ARG A 326 8.24 22.49 0.78
CA ARG A 326 6.97 23.21 0.60
C ARG A 326 6.92 23.73 -0.83
N ILE A 327 5.91 23.34 -1.57
CA ILE A 327 5.72 23.72 -2.97
C ILE A 327 4.31 24.26 -3.19
N ASP A 328 4.15 25.07 -4.22
CA ASP A 328 2.85 25.48 -4.73
C ASP A 328 2.35 24.54 -5.86
N VAL A 329 1.17 24.80 -6.37
CA VAL A 329 0.56 24.07 -7.49
C VAL A 329 1.45 24.14 -8.76
N LYS A 330 2.20 25.25 -8.98
CA LYS A 330 3.12 25.37 -10.12
C LYS A 330 4.33 24.45 -9.94
N GLY A 331 4.81 24.32 -8.68
CA GLY A 331 5.86 23.38 -8.29
C GLY A 331 5.45 21.94 -8.57
N LEU A 332 4.23 21.53 -8.20
CA LEU A 332 3.69 20.21 -8.51
C LEU A 332 3.67 19.94 -10.03
N LYS A 333 3.18 20.89 -10.82
CA LYS A 333 3.17 20.76 -12.29
C LYS A 333 4.58 20.60 -12.88
N ARG A 334 5.60 21.26 -12.31
CA ARG A 334 7.00 21.09 -12.74
C ARG A 334 7.53 19.69 -12.42
N ILE A 335 7.28 19.19 -11.23
CA ILE A 335 7.66 17.81 -10.82
C ILE A 335 7.05 16.77 -11.75
N LEU A 336 5.80 16.94 -12.14
CA LEU A 336 5.13 15.99 -13.04
C LEU A 336 5.69 15.99 -14.48
N ARG A 337 6.27 17.11 -14.93
CA ARG A 337 6.85 17.24 -16.29
C ARG A 337 8.32 16.81 -16.35
N SER A 338 9.08 16.86 -15.23
CA SER A 338 10.46 16.38 -15.11
C SER A 338 10.52 14.84 -15.13
#